data_3fd0c1f8a76af1c461ddcae2f57944f3
#
_entry.id   3fd0c1f8a76af1c461ddcae2f57944f3
#
_cell.length_a   1.000
_cell.length_b   1.000
_cell.length_c   1.000
_cell.angle_alpha   90.00
_cell.angle_beta   90.00
_cell.angle_gamma   90.00
#
_symmetry.space_group_name_H-M   'P 1'
#
loop_
_entity.id
_entity.type
_entity.pdbx_description
1 polymer ?
#
loop_
_entity_poly.entity_id
_entity_poly.type
_entity_poly.pdbx_seq_one_letter_code
_entity_poly.pdbx_strand_id
1 'polypeptide(L)'
;MGDVFLGQIHLSLSSLSLTGPHPPRSYQAWYSLRPRSEYSPLKIGSMRLLLIYHEDYILTSTTYQPLLNLLVNSITEPDFQDTSLCILNEVSKDRSAMGLCIVNLFLQLNKFEELAHRLITVEVTSTSDPNTLFRGNSVASKVIDEFMKVVGQTYLHRTLQPCIDEIFEVKRSCEIDQSKLSEGENIDLNMVTLK
;
A
#
# COMPACT_ATOMS: atom_id res chain seq x y z
N MET A 1 -0.99 -13.22 26.15
CA MET A 1 -2.11 -12.55 26.87
C MET A 1 -3.29 -12.52 25.92
N GLY A 2 -4.46 -13.04 26.32
CA GLY A 2 -5.65 -12.99 25.48
C GLY A 2 -6.29 -11.60 25.53
N ASP A 3 -7.01 -11.23 24.45
CA ASP A 3 -7.75 -9.97 24.37
C ASP A 3 -8.82 -9.89 25.43
N VAL A 4 -8.92 -8.76 26.12
CA VAL A 4 -9.94 -8.48 27.13
C VAL A 4 -11.00 -7.57 26.52
N PHE A 5 -12.26 -8.00 26.57
CA PHE A 5 -13.36 -7.19 26.10
C PHE A 5 -13.63 -6.02 27.05
N LEU A 6 -13.42 -4.79 26.57
CA LEU A 6 -13.61 -3.56 27.35
C LEU A 6 -15.01 -2.96 27.21
N GLY A 7 -15.74 -3.28 26.16
CA GLY A 7 -17.06 -2.75 25.85
C GLY A 7 -17.25 -2.52 24.36
N GLN A 8 -18.49 -2.17 23.97
CA GLN A 8 -18.84 -1.85 22.59
C GLN A 8 -19.58 -0.53 22.48
N ILE A 9 -19.47 0.12 21.33
CA ILE A 9 -20.18 1.34 20.98
C ILE A 9 -20.85 1.10 19.63
N HIS A 10 -22.14 1.42 19.51
CA HIS A 10 -22.86 1.43 18.25
C HIS A 10 -23.14 2.86 17.84
N LEU A 11 -22.65 3.26 16.67
CA LEU A 11 -22.81 4.59 16.12
C LEU A 11 -23.58 4.52 14.80
N SER A 12 -24.71 5.22 14.74
CA SER A 12 -25.39 5.41 13.46
C SER A 12 -24.79 6.63 12.75
N LEU A 13 -24.20 6.42 11.58
CA LEU A 13 -23.61 7.51 10.79
C LEU A 13 -24.64 8.58 10.44
N SER A 14 -25.91 8.20 10.23
CA SER A 14 -27.00 9.14 9.95
C SER A 14 -27.37 10.06 11.12
N SER A 15 -27.00 9.68 12.35
CA SER A 15 -27.26 10.48 13.56
C SER A 15 -26.11 11.43 13.92
N LEU A 16 -24.98 11.37 13.19
CA LEU A 16 -23.82 12.19 13.48
C LEU A 16 -23.98 13.57 12.83
N SER A 17 -23.90 14.61 13.65
CA SER A 17 -23.80 15.99 13.14
C SER A 17 -22.36 16.28 12.74
N LEU A 18 -21.97 15.85 11.54
CA LEU A 18 -20.64 16.10 10.99
C LEU A 18 -20.47 17.59 10.69
N THR A 19 -19.48 18.22 11.30
CA THR A 19 -19.21 19.65 11.15
C THR A 19 -18.18 19.90 10.04
N GLY A 20 -18.41 20.95 9.26
CA GLY A 20 -17.58 21.41 8.15
C GLY A 20 -18.37 21.52 6.85
N PRO A 21 -18.10 22.55 6.03
CA PRO A 21 -18.80 22.77 4.77
C PRO A 21 -18.42 21.77 3.67
N HIS A 22 -17.23 21.15 3.78
CA HIS A 22 -16.67 20.21 2.83
C HIS A 22 -15.96 19.05 3.55
N PRO A 23 -15.88 17.84 2.96
CA PRO A 23 -15.04 16.76 3.46
C PRO A 23 -13.54 17.16 3.53
N PRO A 24 -12.79 16.68 4.53
CA PRO A 24 -13.22 15.78 5.58
C PRO A 24 -14.07 16.50 6.66
N ARG A 25 -15.17 15.87 7.06
CA ARG A 25 -15.99 16.32 8.17
C ARG A 25 -15.58 15.59 9.44
N SER A 26 -15.62 16.26 10.57
CA SER A 26 -15.25 15.65 11.85
C SER A 26 -16.36 15.76 12.87
N TYR A 27 -16.40 14.78 13.76
CA TYR A 27 -17.29 14.76 14.89
C TYR A 27 -16.58 14.19 16.11
N GLN A 28 -16.66 14.85 17.25
CA GLN A 28 -16.02 14.42 18.48
C GLN A 28 -17.01 14.42 19.63
N ALA A 29 -17.11 13.27 20.30
CA ALA A 29 -17.99 13.11 21.45
C ALA A 29 -17.51 12.01 22.41
N TRP A 30 -18.04 12.04 23.62
CA TRP A 30 -17.94 10.97 24.60
C TRP A 30 -19.09 9.97 24.42
N TYR A 31 -18.73 8.69 24.41
CA TYR A 31 -19.68 7.58 24.29
C TYR A 31 -19.58 6.65 25.49
N SER A 32 -20.72 6.22 26.00
CA SER A 32 -20.78 5.18 27.03
C SER A 32 -20.53 3.82 26.42
N LEU A 33 -19.64 3.05 27.01
CA LEU A 33 -19.37 1.67 26.64
C LEU A 33 -20.52 0.79 27.11
N ARG A 34 -20.99 -0.09 26.24
CA ARG A 34 -22.06 -1.08 26.53
C ARG A 34 -21.44 -2.47 26.69
N PRO A 35 -21.99 -3.30 27.57
CA PRO A 35 -21.60 -4.70 27.68
C PRO A 35 -22.00 -5.50 26.43
N ARG A 36 -21.48 -6.72 26.27
CA ARG A 36 -21.89 -7.65 25.20
C ARG A 36 -23.36 -8.06 25.30
N SER A 37 -23.85 -8.21 26.51
CA SER A 37 -25.22 -8.60 26.75
C SER A 37 -26.09 -7.37 27.03
N GLU A 38 -27.21 -7.25 26.30
CA GLU A 38 -28.16 -6.17 26.48
C GLU A 38 -28.86 -6.19 27.88
N TYR A 39 -28.79 -7.32 28.56
CA TYR A 39 -29.39 -7.51 29.89
C TYR A 39 -28.51 -7.08 31.06
N SER A 40 -27.31 -6.60 30.81
CA SER A 40 -26.40 -6.12 31.86
C SER A 40 -26.57 -4.61 32.07
N PRO A 41 -27.05 -4.17 33.24
CA PRO A 41 -27.26 -2.74 33.54
C PRO A 41 -25.95 -1.99 33.86
N LEU A 42 -24.82 -2.66 33.80
CA LEU A 42 -23.54 -2.10 34.22
C LEU A 42 -23.03 -1.07 33.21
N LYS A 43 -22.80 0.14 33.66
CA LYS A 43 -21.95 1.14 33.00
C LYS A 43 -20.50 0.70 33.11
N ILE A 44 -19.92 0.25 31.97
CA ILE A 44 -18.53 -0.26 31.94
C ILE A 44 -17.52 0.88 31.90
N GLY A 45 -17.91 2.03 31.33
CA GLY A 45 -17.02 3.18 31.17
C GLY A 45 -17.49 4.09 30.03
N SER A 46 -16.64 5.02 29.64
CA SER A 46 -16.85 5.92 28.49
C SER A 46 -15.57 6.09 27.70
N MET A 47 -15.72 6.30 26.41
CA MET A 47 -14.61 6.56 25.49
C MET A 47 -14.89 7.83 24.68
N ARG A 48 -13.88 8.68 24.54
CA ARG A 48 -13.93 9.83 23.65
C ARG A 48 -13.43 9.43 22.27
N LEU A 49 -14.28 9.61 21.27
CA LEU A 49 -13.95 9.30 19.88
C LEU A 49 -13.91 10.59 19.06
N LEU A 50 -12.87 10.70 18.21
CA LEU A 50 -12.82 11.63 17.08
C LEU A 50 -13.10 10.82 15.82
N LEU A 51 -14.22 11.09 15.17
CA LEU A 51 -14.62 10.48 13.91
C LEU A 51 -14.30 11.47 12.78
N ILE A 52 -13.58 11.00 11.79
CA ILE A 52 -13.28 11.76 10.58
C ILE A 52 -13.97 11.06 9.42
N TYR A 53 -14.86 11.77 8.75
CA TYR A 53 -15.62 11.25 7.63
C TYR A 53 -15.11 11.85 6.32
N HIS A 54 -14.74 10.98 5.41
CA HIS A 54 -14.39 11.32 4.02
C HIS A 54 -15.47 10.79 3.09
N GLU A 55 -15.80 11.58 2.10
CA GLU A 55 -16.80 11.26 1.08
C GLU A 55 -16.22 11.58 -0.29
N ASP A 56 -16.15 10.57 -1.14
CA ASP A 56 -15.69 10.70 -2.51
C ASP A 56 -16.87 10.45 -3.47
N TYR A 57 -17.09 11.38 -4.38
CA TYR A 57 -18.11 11.24 -5.41
C TYR A 57 -17.53 10.49 -6.61
N ILE A 58 -17.96 9.25 -6.79
CA ILE A 58 -17.60 8.45 -7.97
C ILE A 58 -18.69 8.63 -9.02
N LEU A 59 -18.30 9.24 -10.14
CA LEU A 59 -19.18 9.44 -11.29
C LEU A 59 -19.32 8.14 -12.09
N THR A 60 -20.20 8.15 -13.08
CA THR A 60 -20.35 7.00 -13.99
C THR A 60 -19.09 6.77 -14.81
N SER A 61 -18.79 5.55 -15.19
CA SER A 61 -17.60 5.18 -15.97
C SER A 61 -17.48 5.97 -17.27
N THR A 62 -18.60 6.34 -17.89
CA THR A 62 -18.66 7.15 -19.11
C THR A 62 -18.05 8.53 -18.93
N THR A 63 -18.15 9.12 -17.75
CA THR A 63 -17.56 10.42 -17.44
C THR A 63 -16.02 10.38 -17.45
N TYR A 64 -15.45 9.23 -17.09
CA TYR A 64 -13.99 9.04 -17.07
C TYR A 64 -13.41 8.55 -18.40
N GLN A 65 -14.27 8.22 -19.37
CA GLN A 65 -13.83 7.67 -20.67
C GLN A 65 -12.81 8.58 -21.40
N PRO A 66 -12.95 9.90 -21.45
CA PRO A 66 -11.93 10.77 -22.07
C PRO A 66 -10.56 10.65 -21.42
N LEU A 67 -10.50 10.60 -20.08
CA LEU A 67 -9.24 10.40 -19.34
C LEU A 67 -8.64 9.02 -19.65
N LEU A 68 -9.47 7.98 -19.65
CA LEU A 68 -9.05 6.63 -19.99
C LEU A 68 -8.42 6.57 -21.36
N ASN A 69 -9.06 7.19 -22.36
CA ASN A 69 -8.55 7.24 -23.74
C ASN A 69 -7.20 7.96 -23.81
N LEU A 70 -7.02 9.06 -23.09
CA LEU A 70 -5.73 9.76 -23.03
C LEU A 70 -4.63 8.88 -22.44
N LEU A 71 -4.91 8.17 -21.35
CA LEU A 71 -3.93 7.26 -20.72
C LEU A 71 -3.57 6.08 -21.64
N VAL A 72 -4.56 5.48 -22.30
CA VAL A 72 -4.34 4.37 -23.23
C VAL A 72 -3.56 4.83 -24.47
N ASN A 73 -3.88 6.00 -25.02
CA ASN A 73 -3.17 6.55 -26.17
C ASN A 73 -1.69 6.85 -25.86
N SER A 74 -1.36 7.10 -24.61
CA SER A 74 0.05 7.31 -24.21
C SER A 74 0.98 6.15 -24.59
N ILE A 75 0.46 4.94 -24.80
CA ILE A 75 1.26 3.78 -25.22
C ILE A 75 1.78 3.95 -26.66
N THR A 76 0.94 4.53 -27.50
CA THR A 76 1.20 4.60 -28.97
C THR A 76 1.76 5.93 -29.43
N GLU A 77 1.75 6.96 -28.57
CA GLU A 77 2.30 8.26 -28.90
C GLU A 77 3.80 8.19 -29.19
N PRO A 78 4.29 8.85 -30.25
CA PRO A 78 5.71 8.80 -30.64
C PRO A 78 6.63 9.33 -29.55
N ASP A 79 6.30 10.49 -28.99
CA ASP A 79 7.04 11.09 -27.88
C ASP A 79 6.34 10.77 -26.56
N PHE A 80 6.93 9.85 -25.80
CA PHE A 80 6.37 9.42 -24.53
C PHE A 80 6.47 10.49 -23.45
N GLN A 81 7.44 11.41 -23.53
CA GLN A 81 7.67 12.44 -22.53
C GLN A 81 6.50 13.44 -22.47
N ASP A 82 5.84 13.67 -23.60
CA ASP A 82 4.70 14.58 -23.71
C ASP A 82 3.34 13.90 -23.44
N THR A 83 3.36 12.63 -23.04
CA THR A 83 2.12 11.89 -22.81
C THR A 83 1.47 12.19 -21.47
N SER A 84 0.17 11.92 -21.41
CA SER A 84 -0.63 12.06 -20.18
C SER A 84 -0.07 11.22 -19.01
N LEU A 85 0.53 10.06 -19.28
CA LEU A 85 1.17 9.23 -18.24
C LEU A 85 2.40 9.92 -17.65
N CYS A 86 3.25 10.54 -18.45
CA CYS A 86 4.40 11.29 -17.97
C CYS A 86 3.99 12.51 -17.16
N ILE A 87 3.06 13.31 -17.69
CA ILE A 87 2.52 14.48 -17.00
C ILE A 87 1.92 14.07 -15.65
N LEU A 88 1.13 12.99 -15.61
CA LEU A 88 0.53 12.48 -14.37
C LEU A 88 1.60 12.09 -13.34
N ASN A 89 2.70 11.46 -13.78
CA ASN A 89 3.81 11.11 -12.90
C ASN A 89 4.52 12.33 -12.32
N GLU A 90 4.66 13.39 -13.11
CA GLU A 90 5.33 14.62 -12.67
C GLU A 90 4.50 15.40 -11.65
N VAL A 91 3.18 15.51 -11.87
CA VAL A 91 2.30 16.26 -10.98
C VAL A 91 1.87 15.46 -9.74
N SER A 92 2.02 14.14 -9.77
CA SER A 92 1.61 13.29 -8.66
C SER A 92 2.53 13.47 -7.45
N LYS A 93 1.93 13.74 -6.29
CA LYS A 93 2.64 13.80 -5.00
C LYS A 93 3.03 12.41 -4.50
N ASP A 94 2.17 11.43 -4.72
CA ASP A 94 2.40 10.02 -4.39
C ASP A 94 2.51 9.18 -5.67
N ARG A 95 3.75 9.02 -6.12
CA ARG A 95 4.06 8.29 -7.34
C ARG A 95 3.82 6.79 -7.22
N SER A 96 3.94 6.21 -6.02
CA SER A 96 3.66 4.79 -5.81
C SER A 96 2.17 4.50 -5.89
N ALA A 97 1.33 5.28 -5.22
CA ALA A 97 -0.12 5.16 -5.34
C ALA A 97 -0.59 5.37 -6.79
N MET A 98 -0.03 6.34 -7.50
CA MET A 98 -0.30 6.57 -8.91
C MET A 98 0.13 5.36 -9.77
N GLY A 99 1.33 4.82 -9.54
CA GLY A 99 1.82 3.62 -10.23
C GLY A 99 0.90 2.42 -10.04
N LEU A 100 0.43 2.19 -8.82
CA LEU A 100 -0.53 1.12 -8.51
C LEU A 100 -1.86 1.31 -9.25
N CYS A 101 -2.37 2.54 -9.32
CA CYS A 101 -3.59 2.84 -10.09
C CYS A 101 -3.42 2.53 -11.57
N ILE A 102 -2.27 2.90 -12.16
CA ILE A 102 -1.95 2.61 -13.57
C ILE A 102 -1.86 1.10 -13.79
N VAL A 103 -1.15 0.36 -12.93
CA VAL A 103 -1.05 -1.10 -13.02
C VAL A 103 -2.43 -1.75 -13.02
N ASN A 104 -3.27 -1.41 -12.04
CA ASN A 104 -4.61 -1.99 -11.94
C ASN A 104 -5.47 -1.65 -13.15
N LEU A 105 -5.41 -0.41 -13.63
CA LEU A 105 -6.16 0.04 -14.82
C LEU A 105 -5.77 -0.76 -16.06
N PHE A 106 -4.48 -0.86 -16.34
CA PHE A 106 -3.98 -1.53 -17.55
C PHE A 106 -4.10 -3.06 -17.47
N LEU A 107 -4.04 -3.66 -16.28
CA LEU A 107 -4.38 -5.07 -16.08
C LEU A 107 -5.85 -5.34 -16.39
N GLN A 108 -6.78 -4.50 -15.93
CA GLN A 108 -8.20 -4.62 -16.21
C GLN A 108 -8.52 -4.47 -17.71
N LEU A 109 -7.75 -3.66 -18.42
CA LEU A 109 -7.88 -3.48 -19.88
C LEU A 109 -7.20 -4.57 -20.70
N ASN A 110 -6.47 -5.52 -20.08
CA ASN A 110 -5.60 -6.49 -20.76
C ASN A 110 -4.55 -5.82 -21.67
N LYS A 111 -4.05 -4.64 -21.28
CA LYS A 111 -3.07 -3.84 -22.04
C LYS A 111 -1.78 -3.59 -21.26
N PHE A 112 -1.58 -4.31 -20.16
CA PHE A 112 -0.38 -4.08 -19.32
C PHE A 112 0.91 -4.48 -20.04
N GLU A 113 0.90 -5.54 -20.85
CA GLU A 113 2.08 -5.97 -21.61
C GLU A 113 2.55 -4.88 -22.60
N GLU A 114 1.61 -4.28 -23.32
CA GLU A 114 1.89 -3.17 -24.25
C GLU A 114 2.49 -1.96 -23.49
N LEU A 115 1.88 -1.61 -22.36
CA LEU A 115 2.38 -0.54 -21.49
C LEU A 115 3.79 -0.84 -20.98
N ALA A 116 4.02 -2.03 -20.43
CA ALA A 116 5.31 -2.43 -19.88
C ALA A 116 6.40 -2.39 -20.95
N HIS A 117 6.12 -2.94 -22.14
CA HIS A 117 7.04 -2.88 -23.26
C HIS A 117 7.41 -1.43 -23.62
N ARG A 118 6.41 -0.54 -23.68
CA ARG A 118 6.63 0.88 -23.99
C ARG A 118 7.49 1.56 -22.92
N LEU A 119 7.13 1.37 -21.65
CA LEU A 119 7.85 1.96 -20.51
C LEU A 119 9.31 1.49 -20.44
N ILE A 120 9.55 0.19 -20.62
CA ILE A 120 10.88 -0.39 -20.62
C ILE A 120 11.70 0.15 -21.78
N THR A 121 11.12 0.22 -22.98
CA THR A 121 11.79 0.76 -24.16
C THR A 121 12.23 2.21 -23.95
N VAL A 122 11.34 3.04 -23.42
CA VAL A 122 11.66 4.45 -23.13
C VAL A 122 12.75 4.56 -22.08
N GLU A 123 12.67 3.81 -21.00
CA GLU A 123 13.69 3.83 -19.92
C GLU A 123 15.07 3.43 -20.45
N VAL A 124 15.12 2.34 -21.23
CA VAL A 124 16.39 1.85 -21.80
C VAL A 124 16.97 2.84 -22.80
N THR A 125 16.15 3.44 -23.66
CA THR A 125 16.64 4.39 -24.68
C THR A 125 17.02 5.75 -24.11
N SER A 126 16.41 6.16 -23.01
CA SER A 126 16.69 7.46 -22.36
C SER A 126 17.85 7.39 -21.35
N THR A 127 18.21 6.19 -20.89
CA THR A 127 19.24 6.01 -19.86
C THR A 127 20.62 5.90 -20.51
N SER A 128 21.52 6.85 -20.20
CA SER A 128 22.91 6.86 -20.72
C SER A 128 23.87 5.95 -19.96
N ASP A 129 23.66 5.76 -18.65
CA ASP A 129 24.48 4.90 -17.79
C ASP A 129 23.69 3.63 -17.38
N PRO A 130 24.09 2.43 -17.85
CA PRO A 130 23.42 1.18 -17.50
C PRO A 130 23.30 0.92 -15.99
N ASN A 131 24.21 1.45 -15.18
CA ASN A 131 24.19 1.27 -13.74
C ASN A 131 23.06 2.06 -13.05
N THR A 132 22.46 3.03 -13.74
CA THR A 132 21.36 3.86 -13.23
C THR A 132 19.98 3.41 -13.74
N LEU A 133 19.94 2.39 -14.62
CA LEU A 133 18.72 1.87 -15.21
C LEU A 133 17.74 1.40 -14.12
N PHE A 134 16.48 1.81 -14.20
CA PHE A 134 15.41 1.54 -13.23
C PHE A 134 15.67 2.00 -11.78
N ARG A 135 16.70 2.78 -11.53
CA ARG A 135 17.00 3.33 -10.20
C ARG A 135 16.34 4.69 -9.92
N GLY A 136 15.85 5.33 -10.96
CA GLY A 136 15.20 6.64 -10.88
C GLY A 136 13.76 6.60 -10.36
N ASN A 137 13.16 7.80 -10.28
CA ASN A 137 11.74 8.00 -10.01
C ASN A 137 10.93 8.15 -11.30
N SER A 138 11.33 7.46 -12.37
CA SER A 138 10.61 7.46 -13.65
C SER A 138 9.26 6.74 -13.54
N VAL A 139 8.37 7.02 -14.49
CA VAL A 139 7.08 6.28 -14.62
C VAL A 139 7.37 4.79 -14.74
N ALA A 140 8.37 4.41 -15.56
CA ALA A 140 8.75 3.03 -15.79
C ALA A 140 9.11 2.32 -14.48
N SER A 141 10.05 2.90 -13.70
CA SER A 141 10.49 2.28 -12.45
C SER A 141 9.35 2.13 -11.43
N LYS A 142 8.44 3.11 -11.32
CA LYS A 142 7.30 3.04 -10.39
C LYS A 142 6.24 2.04 -10.83
N VAL A 143 5.86 2.04 -12.10
CA VAL A 143 4.85 1.11 -12.61
C VAL A 143 5.34 -0.34 -12.54
N ILE A 144 6.59 -0.61 -12.91
CA ILE A 144 7.16 -1.95 -12.84
C ILE A 144 7.29 -2.42 -11.38
N ASP A 145 7.74 -1.56 -10.46
CA ASP A 145 7.82 -1.88 -9.03
C ASP A 145 6.44 -2.27 -8.47
N GLU A 146 5.41 -1.47 -8.73
CA GLU A 146 4.05 -1.78 -8.27
C GLU A 146 3.47 -3.03 -8.95
N PHE A 147 3.76 -3.25 -10.23
CA PHE A 147 3.37 -4.48 -10.90
C PHE A 147 3.99 -5.72 -10.25
N MET A 148 5.29 -5.68 -9.97
CA MET A 148 5.99 -6.78 -9.29
C MET A 148 5.39 -7.07 -7.91
N LYS A 149 4.97 -6.04 -7.18
CA LYS A 149 4.27 -6.21 -5.89
C LYS A 149 2.90 -6.88 -6.07
N VAL A 150 2.12 -6.49 -7.08
CA VAL A 150 0.79 -7.06 -7.33
C VAL A 150 0.86 -8.53 -7.75
N VAL A 151 1.71 -8.88 -8.70
CA VAL A 151 1.76 -10.25 -9.27
C VAL A 151 2.75 -11.15 -8.55
N GLY A 152 3.79 -10.60 -7.94
CA GLY A 152 4.89 -11.34 -7.33
C GLY A 152 4.62 -11.86 -5.93
N GLN A 153 3.60 -11.36 -5.23
CA GLN A 153 3.35 -11.72 -3.83
C GLN A 153 3.19 -13.22 -3.61
N THR A 154 2.42 -13.89 -4.45
CA THR A 154 2.21 -15.33 -4.33
C THR A 154 3.51 -16.12 -4.52
N TYR A 155 4.33 -15.70 -5.48
CA TYR A 155 5.64 -16.30 -5.70
C TYR A 155 6.58 -16.05 -4.51
N LEU A 156 6.63 -14.82 -4.02
CA LEU A 156 7.44 -14.41 -2.88
C LEU A 156 7.08 -15.24 -1.63
N HIS A 157 5.79 -15.36 -1.33
CA HIS A 157 5.31 -16.19 -0.22
C HIS A 157 5.75 -17.65 -0.38
N ARG A 158 5.52 -18.25 -1.54
CA ARG A 158 5.90 -19.65 -1.77
C ARG A 158 7.40 -19.89 -1.67
N THR A 159 8.21 -18.90 -2.04
CA THR A 159 9.67 -19.03 -2.04
C THR A 159 10.28 -18.76 -0.67
N LEU A 160 9.81 -17.73 0.02
CA LEU A 160 10.40 -17.30 1.30
C LEU A 160 9.75 -17.93 2.53
N GLN A 161 8.46 -18.25 2.46
CA GLN A 161 7.72 -18.77 3.61
C GLN A 161 8.40 -19.98 4.26
N PRO A 162 8.84 -21.01 3.52
CA PRO A 162 9.51 -22.17 4.14
C PRO A 162 10.77 -21.78 4.91
N CYS A 163 11.59 -20.89 4.35
CA CYS A 163 12.82 -20.43 5.02
C CYS A 163 12.51 -19.59 6.28
N ILE A 164 11.48 -18.74 6.19
CA ILE A 164 11.04 -17.93 7.32
C ILE A 164 10.48 -18.82 8.43
N ASP A 165 9.65 -19.80 8.08
CA ASP A 165 9.08 -20.75 9.03
C ASP A 165 10.19 -21.54 9.74
N GLU A 166 11.21 -22.01 9.02
CA GLU A 166 12.37 -22.68 9.59
C GLU A 166 13.12 -21.77 10.61
N ILE A 167 13.34 -20.50 10.26
CA ILE A 167 13.97 -19.54 11.18
C ILE A 167 13.15 -19.37 12.46
N PHE A 168 11.82 -19.27 12.34
CA PHE A 168 10.93 -19.13 13.49
C PHE A 168 10.82 -20.40 14.33
N GLU A 169 10.91 -21.58 13.73
CA GLU A 169 10.91 -22.87 14.46
C GLU A 169 12.21 -23.09 15.22
N VAL A 170 13.34 -22.85 14.57
CA VAL A 170 14.67 -23.10 15.14
C VAL A 170 15.01 -22.12 16.25
N LYS A 171 14.53 -20.88 16.19
CA LYS A 171 14.72 -19.80 17.19
C LYS A 171 16.18 -19.60 17.62
N ARG A 172 17.13 -19.82 16.73
CA ARG A 172 18.53 -19.56 16.99
C ARG A 172 18.83 -18.08 16.89
N SER A 173 19.68 -17.58 17.77
CA SER A 173 20.18 -16.23 17.67
C SER A 173 21.07 -16.07 16.43
N CYS A 174 20.88 -14.97 15.71
CA CYS A 174 21.75 -14.55 14.61
C CYS A 174 22.45 -13.22 14.94
N GLU A 175 22.43 -12.79 16.21
CA GLU A 175 23.06 -11.53 16.63
C GLU A 175 24.59 -11.64 16.57
N ILE A 176 25.20 -10.71 15.86
CA ILE A 176 26.66 -10.60 15.70
C ILE A 176 27.25 -9.36 16.37
N ASP A 177 26.41 -8.48 16.87
CA ASP A 177 26.85 -7.31 17.64
C ASP A 177 27.19 -7.75 19.08
N GLN A 178 28.47 -7.70 19.42
CA GLN A 178 28.98 -8.12 20.73
C GLN A 178 28.30 -7.40 21.91
N SER A 179 27.80 -6.18 21.69
CA SER A 179 27.11 -5.40 22.71
C SER A 179 25.67 -5.86 23.00
N LYS A 180 25.10 -6.67 22.11
CA LYS A 180 23.71 -7.15 22.15
C LYS A 180 23.58 -8.65 22.40
N LEU A 181 24.70 -9.36 22.48
CA LEU A 181 24.70 -10.79 22.76
C LEU A 181 24.17 -11.07 24.17
N SER A 182 23.30 -12.06 24.26
CA SER A 182 22.83 -12.58 25.55
C SER A 182 23.89 -13.46 26.19
N GLU A 183 23.79 -13.66 27.51
CA GLU A 183 24.73 -14.45 28.27
C GLU A 183 24.77 -15.90 27.76
N GLY A 184 25.94 -16.37 27.28
CA GLY A 184 26.12 -17.71 26.68
C GLY A 184 26.02 -17.78 25.15
N GLU A 185 25.72 -16.69 24.46
CA GLU A 185 25.77 -16.64 23.01
C GLU A 185 27.20 -16.46 22.49
N ASN A 186 27.47 -17.05 21.29
CA ASN A 186 28.77 -16.98 20.65
C ASN A 186 28.62 -16.46 19.21
N ILE A 187 29.37 -15.42 18.88
CA ILE A 187 29.37 -14.79 17.55
C ILE A 187 29.71 -15.81 16.45
N ASP A 188 30.67 -16.69 16.66
CA ASP A 188 31.10 -17.66 15.64
C ASP A 188 29.98 -18.65 15.34
N LEU A 189 29.21 -19.07 16.34
CA LEU A 189 28.03 -19.93 16.18
C LEU A 189 26.89 -19.18 15.45
N ASN A 190 26.66 -17.92 15.80
CA ASN A 190 25.65 -17.11 15.16
C ASN A 190 26.01 -16.80 13.69
N MET A 191 27.29 -16.60 13.40
CA MET A 191 27.80 -16.42 12.02
C MET A 191 27.60 -17.67 11.15
N VAL A 192 27.66 -18.88 11.74
CA VAL A 192 27.33 -20.13 11.02
C VAL A 192 25.84 -20.22 10.72
N THR A 193 24.99 -19.71 11.61
CA THR A 193 23.54 -19.71 11.44
C THR A 193 23.09 -18.73 10.35
N LEU A 194 23.85 -17.64 10.11
CA LEU A 194 23.59 -16.64 9.07
C LEU A 194 23.99 -17.07 7.65
N LYS A 195 24.73 -18.19 7.49
CA LYS A 195 25.12 -18.74 6.18
C LYS A 195 24.13 -19.74 5.68
#